data_f4504e478aa6964e6b06db22ada90ed1
#
_entry.id   f4504e478aa6964e6b06db22ada90ed1
#
_cell.length_a   1.000
_cell.length_b   1.000
_cell.length_c   1.000
_cell.angle_alpha   90.00
_cell.angle_beta   90.00
_cell.angle_gamma   90.00
#
_symmetry.space_group_name_H-M   'P 1'
#
loop_
_entity.id
_entity.type
_entity.pdbx_description
1 polymer ?
#
loop_
_entity_poly.entity_id
_entity_poly.type
_entity_poly.pdbx_seq_one_letter_code
_entity_poly.pdbx_strand_id
1 'polypeptide(L)'
;MKRFNTEKIEKYMRMLFILLSTFAVVYNFVDQSWEIFWSAVMTLILFMLPTLFAKRSNIRIPALFQIIIMLFVFASMYLGEIHSYFYRFTWWDRMLHTSSAVLLGYIGFLLIYALNKDKRMHIHLSPFFMALFSFCFALMIGTMWEVFEYAVDSLLGINMQKARNLEQIYGSFDTRLGVKDTMQDLIVDAIGALFVSLLGYIHIKRKQPAKSAFWKLHKQFISENPELFEIKK
;
A
#
# COMPACT_ATOMS: atom_id res chain seq x y z
N MET A 1 -0.05 17.24 -27.02
CA MET A 1 -0.32 16.03 -26.24
C MET A 1 -1.54 16.29 -25.36
N LYS A 2 -2.68 15.62 -25.61
CA LYS A 2 -3.87 15.73 -24.76
C LYS A 2 -3.49 15.25 -23.36
N ARG A 3 -3.60 16.14 -22.38
CA ARG A 3 -3.44 15.80 -20.95
C ARG A 3 -4.47 14.71 -20.66
N PHE A 4 -4.02 13.45 -20.49
CA PHE A 4 -4.89 12.36 -20.04
C PHE A 4 -5.51 12.83 -18.73
N ASN A 5 -6.82 12.91 -18.70
CA ASN A 5 -7.53 13.36 -17.51
C ASN A 5 -7.50 12.21 -16.49
N THR A 6 -6.44 12.20 -15.66
CA THR A 6 -6.22 11.16 -14.64
C THR A 6 -7.41 10.99 -13.70
N GLU A 7 -8.19 12.04 -13.45
CA GLU A 7 -9.42 11.99 -12.67
C GLU A 7 -10.51 11.15 -13.36
N LYS A 8 -10.63 11.24 -14.70
CA LYS A 8 -11.57 10.40 -15.44
C LYS A 8 -11.14 8.94 -15.42
N ILE A 9 -9.83 8.67 -15.58
CA ILE A 9 -9.28 7.32 -15.51
C ILE A 9 -9.54 6.73 -14.14
N GLU A 10 -9.24 7.46 -13.07
CA GLU A 10 -9.48 7.06 -11.69
C GLU A 10 -10.95 6.70 -11.48
N LYS A 11 -11.87 7.56 -11.91
CA LYS A 11 -13.32 7.33 -11.79
C LYS A 11 -13.78 6.06 -12.52
N TYR A 12 -13.32 5.85 -13.76
CA TYR A 12 -13.70 4.65 -14.53
C TYR A 12 -13.09 3.38 -13.94
N MET A 13 -11.83 3.41 -13.50
CA MET A 13 -11.19 2.27 -12.82
C MET A 13 -11.92 1.93 -11.54
N ARG A 14 -12.27 2.92 -10.73
CA ARG A 14 -13.05 2.71 -9.51
C ARG A 14 -14.39 2.04 -9.79
N MET A 15 -15.14 2.56 -10.78
CA MET A 15 -16.41 1.94 -11.19
C MET A 15 -16.21 0.50 -11.63
N LEU A 16 -15.21 0.23 -12.47
CA LEU A 16 -14.92 -1.12 -12.95
C LEU A 16 -14.59 -2.06 -11.79
N PHE A 17 -13.71 -1.66 -10.88
CA PHE A 17 -13.28 -2.51 -9.76
C PHE A 17 -14.41 -2.76 -8.75
N ILE A 18 -15.25 -1.76 -8.47
CA ILE A 18 -16.45 -1.95 -7.65
C ILE A 18 -17.41 -2.93 -8.33
N LEU A 19 -17.62 -2.81 -9.63
CA LEU A 19 -18.51 -3.69 -10.38
C LEU A 19 -18.02 -5.13 -10.40
N LEU A 20 -16.71 -5.35 -10.65
CA LEU A 20 -16.08 -6.67 -10.60
C LEU A 20 -16.18 -7.29 -9.20
N SER A 21 -15.91 -6.51 -8.16
CA SER A 21 -15.98 -6.99 -6.78
C SER A 21 -17.41 -7.27 -6.34
N THR A 22 -18.38 -6.46 -6.77
CA THR A 22 -19.81 -6.71 -6.52
C THR A 22 -20.27 -8.00 -7.21
N PHE A 23 -19.84 -8.22 -8.44
CA PHE A 23 -20.10 -9.47 -9.14
C PHE A 23 -19.51 -10.67 -8.39
N ALA A 24 -18.24 -10.54 -7.92
CA ALA A 24 -17.61 -11.60 -7.14
C ALA A 24 -18.37 -11.88 -5.83
N VAL A 25 -18.86 -10.85 -5.12
CA VAL A 25 -19.70 -11.03 -3.92
C VAL A 25 -20.97 -11.82 -4.24
N VAL A 26 -21.71 -11.41 -5.26
CA VAL A 26 -22.97 -12.08 -5.62
C VAL A 26 -22.73 -13.51 -6.09
N TYR A 27 -21.73 -13.72 -6.95
CA TYR A 27 -21.39 -15.04 -7.47
C TYR A 27 -21.02 -16.01 -6.34
N ASN A 28 -20.09 -15.63 -5.46
CA ASN A 28 -19.63 -16.50 -4.38
C ASN A 28 -20.67 -16.69 -3.26
N PHE A 29 -21.59 -15.75 -3.10
CA PHE A 29 -22.75 -15.94 -2.22
C PHE A 29 -23.67 -17.03 -2.74
N VAL A 30 -23.99 -17.03 -4.05
CA VAL A 30 -24.83 -18.05 -4.69
C VAL A 30 -24.13 -19.40 -4.73
N ASP A 31 -22.82 -19.41 -4.98
CA ASP A 31 -21.98 -20.62 -5.02
C ASP A 31 -21.66 -21.16 -3.61
N GLN A 32 -22.06 -20.47 -2.55
CA GLN A 32 -21.78 -20.81 -1.14
C GLN A 32 -20.27 -20.91 -0.81
N SER A 33 -19.42 -20.27 -1.59
CA SER A 33 -17.96 -20.18 -1.39
C SER A 33 -17.62 -19.10 -0.38
N TRP A 34 -17.89 -19.35 0.92
CA TRP A 34 -17.88 -18.33 1.98
C TRP A 34 -16.52 -17.66 2.19
N GLU A 35 -15.41 -18.36 2.03
CA GLU A 35 -14.07 -17.75 2.16
C GLU A 35 -13.85 -16.68 1.10
N ILE A 36 -14.16 -17.01 -0.17
CA ILE A 36 -14.00 -16.06 -1.29
C ILE A 36 -15.07 -14.96 -1.19
N PHE A 37 -16.27 -15.27 -0.71
CA PHE A 37 -17.30 -14.26 -0.46
C PHE A 37 -16.82 -13.18 0.50
N TRP A 38 -16.26 -13.54 1.65
CA TRP A 38 -15.74 -12.54 2.61
C TRP A 38 -14.55 -11.77 2.06
N SER A 39 -13.67 -12.41 1.30
CA SER A 39 -12.57 -11.72 0.59
C SER A 39 -13.09 -10.70 -0.42
N ALA A 40 -14.17 -11.02 -1.14
CA ALA A 40 -14.82 -10.11 -2.09
C ALA A 40 -15.51 -8.93 -1.38
N VAL A 41 -16.18 -9.16 -0.26
CA VAL A 41 -16.76 -8.10 0.59
C VAL A 41 -15.67 -7.18 1.11
N MET A 42 -14.58 -7.74 1.61
CA MET A 42 -13.43 -6.96 2.10
C MET A 42 -12.80 -6.12 0.98
N THR A 43 -12.69 -6.68 -0.23
CA THR A 43 -12.21 -5.96 -1.41
C THR A 43 -13.06 -4.73 -1.72
N LEU A 44 -14.39 -4.85 -1.68
CA LEU A 44 -15.30 -3.71 -1.85
C LEU A 44 -15.06 -2.62 -0.79
N ILE A 45 -14.93 -3.01 0.46
CA ILE A 45 -14.66 -2.08 1.58
C ILE A 45 -13.35 -1.34 1.32
N LEU A 46 -12.28 -2.07 0.97
CA LEU A 46 -10.96 -1.49 0.72
C LEU A 46 -10.95 -0.50 -0.46
N PHE A 47 -11.73 -0.74 -1.52
CA PHE A 47 -11.87 0.23 -2.61
C PHE A 47 -12.58 1.53 -2.19
N MET A 48 -13.42 1.49 -1.17
CA MET A 48 -14.12 2.66 -0.66
C MET A 48 -13.29 3.46 0.37
N LEU A 49 -12.38 2.80 1.10
CA LEU A 49 -11.62 3.40 2.20
C LEU A 49 -10.87 4.70 1.82
N PRO A 50 -10.11 4.79 0.71
CA PRO A 50 -9.37 6.00 0.37
C PRO A 50 -10.30 7.22 0.22
N THR A 51 -11.48 7.01 -0.37
CA THR A 51 -12.48 8.07 -0.57
C THR A 51 -13.14 8.49 0.74
N LEU A 52 -13.48 7.53 1.59
CA LEU A 52 -14.06 7.79 2.91
C LEU A 52 -13.07 8.52 3.81
N PHE A 53 -11.81 8.06 3.83
CA PHE A 53 -10.74 8.72 4.57
C PHE A 53 -10.50 10.15 4.09
N ALA A 54 -10.39 10.36 2.78
CA ALA A 54 -10.20 11.67 2.18
C ALA A 54 -11.32 12.65 2.59
N LYS A 55 -12.58 12.20 2.54
CA LYS A 55 -13.73 13.00 2.96
C LYS A 55 -13.70 13.33 4.46
N ARG A 56 -13.40 12.34 5.31
CA ARG A 56 -13.40 12.52 6.76
C ARG A 56 -12.25 13.40 7.24
N SER A 57 -11.08 13.25 6.64
CA SER A 57 -9.87 13.99 7.01
C SER A 57 -9.73 15.34 6.29
N ASN A 58 -10.64 15.68 5.38
CA ASN A 58 -10.57 16.86 4.52
C ASN A 58 -9.25 16.95 3.74
N ILE A 59 -8.68 15.79 3.37
CA ILE A 59 -7.43 15.67 2.61
C ILE A 59 -7.77 15.29 1.18
N ARG A 60 -7.16 15.97 0.21
CA ARG A 60 -7.28 15.63 -1.21
C ARG A 60 -6.16 14.68 -1.61
N ILE A 61 -6.51 13.45 -1.95
CA ILE A 61 -5.55 12.45 -2.45
C ILE A 61 -5.48 12.60 -3.97
N PRO A 62 -4.29 12.89 -4.56
CA PRO A 62 -4.15 13.00 -6.01
C PRO A 62 -4.66 11.77 -6.75
N ALA A 63 -5.35 11.97 -7.89
CA ALA A 63 -5.99 10.88 -8.64
C ALA A 63 -4.99 9.76 -9.03
N LEU A 64 -3.75 10.12 -9.39
CA LEU A 64 -2.71 9.12 -9.67
C LEU A 64 -2.39 8.26 -8.45
N PHE A 65 -2.35 8.84 -7.25
CA PHE A 65 -2.08 8.09 -6.02
C PHE A 65 -3.25 7.16 -5.68
N GLN A 66 -4.49 7.62 -5.89
CA GLN A 66 -5.67 6.77 -5.74
C GLN A 66 -5.66 5.58 -6.73
N ILE A 67 -5.25 5.81 -7.98
CA ILE A 67 -5.08 4.74 -8.98
C ILE A 67 -4.06 3.70 -8.49
N ILE A 68 -2.92 4.14 -7.97
CA ILE A 68 -1.88 3.23 -7.47
C ILE A 68 -2.41 2.40 -6.30
N ILE A 69 -3.11 3.00 -5.34
CA ILE A 69 -3.73 2.28 -4.22
C ILE A 69 -4.77 1.27 -4.73
N MET A 70 -5.63 1.68 -5.67
CA MET A 70 -6.64 0.78 -6.24
C MET A 70 -6.01 -0.41 -6.99
N LEU A 71 -4.94 -0.18 -7.74
CA LEU A 71 -4.20 -1.25 -8.41
C LEU A 71 -3.57 -2.22 -7.40
N PHE A 72 -3.03 -1.70 -6.30
CA PHE A 72 -2.50 -2.52 -5.22
C PHE A 72 -3.60 -3.37 -4.57
N VAL A 73 -4.74 -2.78 -4.20
CA VAL A 73 -5.89 -3.51 -3.63
C VAL A 73 -6.43 -4.54 -4.62
N PHE A 74 -6.50 -4.21 -5.90
CA PHE A 74 -6.91 -5.14 -6.94
C PHE A 74 -5.95 -6.33 -7.07
N ALA A 75 -4.64 -6.06 -7.04
CA ALA A 75 -3.63 -7.11 -7.11
C ALA A 75 -3.64 -8.02 -5.87
N SER A 76 -3.73 -7.44 -4.66
CA SER A 76 -3.70 -8.22 -3.41
C SER A 76 -4.99 -9.00 -3.17
N MET A 77 -6.14 -8.34 -3.23
CA MET A 77 -7.41 -8.94 -2.85
C MET A 77 -8.12 -9.62 -4.02
N TYR A 78 -8.29 -8.92 -5.15
CA TYR A 78 -9.06 -9.48 -6.26
C TYR A 78 -8.29 -10.57 -7.02
N LEU A 79 -7.05 -10.30 -7.40
CA LEU A 79 -6.21 -11.32 -8.04
C LEU A 79 -5.62 -12.29 -7.02
N GLY A 80 -5.10 -11.79 -5.90
CA GLY A 80 -4.43 -12.58 -4.87
C GLY A 80 -5.36 -13.60 -4.22
N GLU A 81 -6.40 -13.12 -3.54
CA GLU A 81 -7.31 -13.98 -2.77
C GLU A 81 -8.42 -14.60 -3.65
N ILE A 82 -9.20 -13.78 -4.37
CA ILE A 82 -10.37 -14.28 -5.12
C ILE A 82 -9.94 -15.18 -6.29
N HIS A 83 -8.88 -14.80 -7.01
CA HIS A 83 -8.37 -15.57 -8.15
C HIS A 83 -7.16 -16.45 -7.82
N SER A 84 -6.81 -16.60 -6.55
CA SER A 84 -5.79 -17.51 -6.04
C SER A 84 -4.38 -17.29 -6.63
N TYR A 85 -4.00 -16.03 -6.92
CA TYR A 85 -2.67 -15.72 -7.47
C TYR A 85 -1.55 -16.00 -6.46
N PHE A 86 -1.80 -15.90 -5.17
CA PHE A 86 -0.87 -16.33 -4.14
C PHE A 86 -0.47 -17.80 -4.29
N TYR A 87 -1.40 -18.67 -4.73
CA TYR A 87 -1.14 -20.09 -4.96
C TYR A 87 -0.55 -20.39 -6.34
N ARG A 88 -0.84 -19.55 -7.34
CA ARG A 88 -0.35 -19.75 -8.72
C ARG A 88 1.06 -19.24 -8.93
N PHE A 89 1.45 -18.19 -8.25
CA PHE A 89 2.72 -17.47 -8.45
C PHE A 89 3.45 -17.30 -7.13
N THR A 90 4.51 -18.06 -6.91
CA THR A 90 5.31 -18.05 -5.69
C THR A 90 5.99 -16.71 -5.34
N TRP A 91 6.07 -15.82 -6.32
CA TRP A 91 6.64 -14.48 -6.18
C TRP A 91 5.58 -13.39 -5.92
N TRP A 92 4.27 -13.74 -5.98
CA TRP A 92 3.18 -12.76 -5.93
C TRP A 92 3.15 -12.00 -4.62
N ASP A 93 3.26 -12.69 -3.51
CA ASP A 93 3.28 -12.15 -2.17
C ASP A 93 4.45 -11.18 -1.98
N ARG A 94 5.65 -11.61 -2.23
CA ARG A 94 6.86 -10.78 -2.16
C ARG A 94 6.79 -9.52 -3.03
N MET A 95 6.17 -9.61 -4.20
CA MET A 95 5.93 -8.45 -5.07
C MET A 95 4.97 -7.46 -4.41
N LEU A 96 3.93 -7.95 -3.75
CA LEU A 96 2.98 -7.11 -3.02
C LEU A 96 3.65 -6.46 -1.81
N HIS A 97 4.40 -7.20 -1.01
CA HIS A 97 5.19 -6.66 0.11
C HIS A 97 6.14 -5.56 -0.35
N THR A 98 6.98 -5.82 -1.36
CA THR A 98 7.88 -4.80 -1.91
C THR A 98 7.12 -3.55 -2.38
N SER A 99 5.98 -3.75 -3.06
CA SER A 99 5.16 -2.65 -3.58
C SER A 99 4.52 -1.83 -2.45
N SER A 100 3.99 -2.50 -1.42
CA SER A 100 3.43 -1.86 -0.22
C SER A 100 4.49 -1.06 0.52
N ALA A 101 5.69 -1.61 0.70
CA ALA A 101 6.79 -0.92 1.36
C ALA A 101 7.22 0.36 0.62
N VAL A 102 7.25 0.34 -0.72
CA VAL A 102 7.48 1.54 -1.53
C VAL A 102 6.37 2.57 -1.33
N LEU A 103 5.10 2.16 -1.32
CA LEU A 103 3.96 3.05 -1.10
C LEU A 103 3.96 3.64 0.32
N LEU A 104 4.17 2.81 1.33
CA LEU A 104 4.21 3.21 2.74
C LEU A 104 5.40 4.12 3.03
N GLY A 105 6.57 3.82 2.47
CA GLY A 105 7.72 4.69 2.58
C GLY A 105 7.48 6.07 1.93
N TYR A 106 6.78 6.09 0.79
CA TYR A 106 6.37 7.35 0.18
C TYR A 106 5.38 8.12 1.07
N ILE A 107 4.41 7.45 1.67
CA ILE A 107 3.48 8.06 2.64
C ILE A 107 4.24 8.61 3.85
N GLY A 108 5.13 7.82 4.43
CA GLY A 108 6.00 8.25 5.54
C GLY A 108 6.81 9.49 5.19
N PHE A 109 7.35 9.52 3.95
CA PHE A 109 8.06 10.69 3.46
C PHE A 109 7.16 11.92 3.33
N LEU A 110 5.94 11.78 2.83
CA LEU A 110 4.97 12.88 2.75
C LEU A 110 4.60 13.41 4.13
N LEU A 111 4.37 12.50 5.09
CA LEU A 111 4.02 12.87 6.47
C LEU A 111 5.13 13.69 7.13
N ILE A 112 6.36 13.19 7.11
CA ILE A 112 7.48 13.89 7.74
C ILE A 112 7.83 15.19 7.00
N TYR A 113 7.65 15.24 5.69
CA TYR A 113 7.83 16.45 4.91
C TYR A 113 6.79 17.51 5.26
N ALA A 114 5.52 17.11 5.43
CA ALA A 114 4.45 18.01 5.87
C ALA A 114 4.78 18.61 7.24
N LEU A 115 5.17 17.77 8.21
CA LEU A 115 5.59 18.23 9.55
C LEU A 115 6.80 19.16 9.49
N ASN A 116 7.78 18.87 8.64
CA ASN A 116 8.97 19.71 8.50
C ASN A 116 8.71 21.08 7.82
N LYS A 117 7.58 21.20 7.11
CA LYS A 117 7.13 22.43 6.46
C LYS A 117 6.16 23.24 7.32
N ASP A 118 5.54 22.62 8.32
CA ASP A 118 4.62 23.32 9.22
C ASP A 118 5.39 24.30 10.13
N LYS A 119 5.24 25.57 9.85
CA LYS A 119 5.91 26.65 10.60
C LYS A 119 5.53 26.69 12.09
N ARG A 120 4.41 26.12 12.48
CA ARG A 120 3.95 26.04 13.87
C ARG A 120 4.81 25.07 14.69
N MET A 121 5.35 24.07 14.06
CA MET A 121 6.12 23.01 14.72
C MET A 121 7.56 23.42 15.01
N HIS A 122 8.08 24.51 14.37
CA HIS A 122 9.46 25.00 14.52
C HIS A 122 10.53 23.89 14.36
N ILE A 123 10.24 22.85 13.57
CA ILE A 123 11.08 21.70 13.35
C ILE A 123 11.86 21.87 12.04
N HIS A 124 13.18 21.66 12.09
CA HIS A 124 14.05 21.65 10.92
C HIS A 124 14.78 20.31 10.83
N LEU A 125 14.11 19.33 10.21
CA LEU A 125 14.65 17.98 10.07
C LEU A 125 15.65 17.91 8.91
N SER A 126 16.75 17.21 9.14
CA SER A 126 17.74 16.96 8.09
C SER A 126 17.17 15.98 7.03
N PRO A 127 17.67 16.04 5.78
CA PRO A 127 17.27 15.09 4.74
C PRO A 127 17.49 13.63 5.14
N PHE A 128 18.53 13.36 5.91
CA PHE A 128 18.83 12.02 6.43
C PHE A 128 17.76 11.56 7.41
N PHE A 129 17.36 12.41 8.35
CA PHE A 129 16.32 12.05 9.33
C PHE A 129 14.97 11.80 8.66
N MET A 130 14.60 12.58 7.65
CA MET A 130 13.37 12.39 6.89
C MET A 130 13.38 11.05 6.14
N ALA A 131 14.50 10.67 5.57
CA ALA A 131 14.66 9.38 4.91
C ALA A 131 14.61 8.22 5.90
N LEU A 132 15.29 8.34 7.05
CA LEU A 132 15.26 7.36 8.12
C LEU A 132 13.84 7.17 8.67
N PHE A 133 13.11 8.26 8.92
CA PHE A 133 11.71 8.17 9.33
C PHE A 133 10.85 7.44 8.30
N SER A 134 10.98 7.78 7.02
CA SER A 134 10.25 7.14 5.91
C SER A 134 10.52 5.63 5.87
N PHE A 135 11.77 5.23 6.02
CA PHE A 135 12.19 3.83 6.10
C PHE A 135 11.57 3.10 7.30
N CYS A 136 11.76 3.66 8.50
CA CYS A 136 11.23 3.06 9.73
C CYS A 136 9.70 2.99 9.73
N PHE A 137 9.03 4.00 9.19
CA PHE A 137 7.56 4.04 9.07
C PHE A 137 7.03 2.90 8.20
N ALA A 138 7.63 2.69 7.03
CA ALA A 138 7.22 1.61 6.14
C ALA A 138 7.49 0.24 6.77
N LEU A 139 8.68 0.04 7.31
CA LEU A 139 9.06 -1.23 7.92
C LEU A 139 8.23 -1.55 9.16
N MET A 140 7.90 -0.55 9.98
CA MET A 140 7.01 -0.73 11.13
C MET A 140 5.63 -1.24 10.69
N ILE A 141 5.04 -0.65 9.66
CA ILE A 141 3.71 -1.05 9.18
C ILE A 141 3.78 -2.46 8.56
N GLY A 142 4.81 -2.75 7.76
CA GLY A 142 5.05 -4.10 7.23
C GLY A 142 5.17 -5.14 8.33
N THR A 143 5.99 -4.86 9.36
CA THR A 143 6.13 -5.75 10.52
C THR A 143 4.81 -5.96 11.27
N MET A 144 4.00 -4.89 11.43
CA MET A 144 2.68 -5.01 12.05
C MET A 144 1.71 -5.83 11.22
N TRP A 145 1.87 -5.82 9.89
CA TRP A 145 1.10 -6.66 8.99
C TRP A 145 1.43 -8.14 9.20
N GLU A 146 2.71 -8.50 9.28
CA GLU A 146 3.16 -9.87 9.59
C GLU A 146 2.64 -10.36 10.94
N VAL A 147 2.68 -9.49 11.97
CA VAL A 147 2.09 -9.81 13.28
C VAL A 147 0.57 -10.04 13.16
N PHE A 148 -0.11 -9.26 12.33
CA PHE A 148 -1.54 -9.42 12.08
C PHE A 148 -1.83 -10.75 11.37
N GLU A 149 -1.10 -11.11 10.33
CA GLU A 149 -1.26 -12.39 9.61
C GLU A 149 -1.05 -13.59 10.55
N TYR A 150 0.04 -13.56 11.33
CA TYR A 150 0.31 -14.58 12.34
C TYR A 150 -0.82 -14.71 13.36
N ALA A 151 -1.32 -13.57 13.87
CA ALA A 151 -2.39 -13.59 14.87
C ALA A 151 -3.70 -14.15 14.29
N VAL A 152 -4.05 -13.76 13.07
CA VAL A 152 -5.25 -14.26 12.39
C VAL A 152 -5.15 -15.76 12.11
N ASP A 153 -4.01 -16.23 11.61
CA ASP A 153 -3.77 -17.65 11.37
C ASP A 153 -3.83 -18.47 12.66
N SER A 154 -3.26 -17.94 13.75
CA SER A 154 -3.27 -18.59 15.06
C SER A 154 -4.66 -18.66 15.70
N LEU A 155 -5.48 -17.63 15.52
CA LEU A 155 -6.81 -17.54 16.13
C LEU A 155 -7.90 -18.23 15.31
N LEU A 156 -7.84 -18.10 13.97
CA LEU A 156 -8.88 -18.56 13.06
C LEU A 156 -8.52 -19.83 12.29
N GLY A 157 -7.25 -20.28 12.36
CA GLY A 157 -6.79 -21.48 11.66
C GLY A 157 -6.77 -21.36 10.14
N ILE A 158 -6.68 -20.13 9.62
CA ILE A 158 -6.57 -19.86 8.18
C ILE A 158 -5.10 -19.81 7.72
N ASN A 159 -4.79 -19.29 6.55
CA ASN A 159 -3.44 -19.27 5.98
C ASN A 159 -3.13 -17.90 5.34
N MET A 160 -3.14 -16.85 6.15
CA MET A 160 -2.77 -15.51 5.68
C MET A 160 -1.28 -15.40 5.41
N GLN A 161 -0.44 -16.00 6.26
CA GLN A 161 1.01 -16.07 6.07
C GLN A 161 1.44 -16.88 4.85
N LYS A 162 0.52 -17.57 4.13
CA LYS A 162 0.81 -18.45 2.98
C LYS A 162 1.80 -19.59 3.28
N ALA A 163 2.05 -19.89 4.54
CA ALA A 163 3.00 -20.91 4.97
C ALA A 163 2.70 -22.31 4.40
N ARG A 164 1.41 -22.66 4.22
CA ARG A 164 0.99 -23.93 3.60
C ARG A 164 1.38 -24.03 2.12
N ASN A 165 1.56 -22.91 1.43
CA ASN A 165 2.05 -22.89 0.06
C ASN A 165 3.51 -23.33 0.00
N LEU A 166 4.31 -22.88 0.96
CA LEU A 166 5.71 -23.28 1.08
C LEU A 166 5.82 -24.78 1.39
N GLU A 167 4.94 -25.31 2.24
CA GLU A 167 4.85 -26.75 2.50
C GLU A 167 4.58 -27.55 1.22
N GLN A 168 3.64 -27.13 0.39
CA GLN A 168 3.35 -27.77 -0.89
C GLN A 168 4.54 -27.74 -1.85
N ILE A 169 5.30 -26.64 -1.87
CA ILE A 169 6.45 -26.47 -2.74
C ILE A 169 7.65 -27.32 -2.28
N TYR A 170 7.90 -27.37 -0.97
CA TYR A 170 9.08 -28.07 -0.42
C TYR A 170 8.80 -29.53 -0.09
N GLY A 171 7.55 -29.98 -0.16
CA GLY A 171 7.15 -31.37 0.05
C GLY A 171 7.40 -31.92 1.45
N SER A 172 7.66 -31.07 2.44
CA SER A 172 7.89 -31.44 3.83
C SER A 172 7.23 -30.48 4.78
N PHE A 173 6.65 -31.01 5.86
CA PHE A 173 6.18 -30.20 6.97
C PHE A 173 7.41 -29.73 7.77
N ASP A 174 7.70 -28.43 7.65
CA ASP A 174 8.74 -27.76 8.48
C ASP A 174 8.04 -26.67 9.31
N THR A 175 8.14 -26.78 10.64
CA THR A 175 7.58 -25.81 11.58
C THR A 175 8.13 -24.39 11.41
N ARG A 176 9.24 -24.25 10.65
CA ARG A 176 9.87 -22.95 10.36
C ARG A 176 9.28 -22.26 9.12
N LEU A 177 8.34 -22.90 8.39
CA LEU A 177 7.82 -22.33 7.14
C LEU A 177 7.13 -20.97 7.34
N GLY A 178 6.34 -20.81 8.41
CA GLY A 178 5.76 -19.51 8.75
C GLY A 178 6.81 -18.44 9.04
N VAL A 179 7.85 -18.79 9.82
CA VAL A 179 8.97 -17.86 10.08
C VAL A 179 9.73 -17.52 8.81
N LYS A 180 9.92 -18.49 7.92
CA LYS A 180 10.61 -18.28 6.64
C LYS A 180 9.83 -17.32 5.73
N ASP A 181 8.53 -17.45 5.68
CA ASP A 181 7.63 -16.58 4.94
C ASP A 181 7.74 -15.15 5.47
N THR A 182 7.39 -14.93 6.75
CA THR A 182 7.53 -13.63 7.43
C THR A 182 8.91 -13.00 7.24
N MET A 183 10.01 -13.78 7.36
CA MET A 183 11.36 -13.22 7.17
C MET A 183 11.65 -12.83 5.72
N GLN A 184 11.12 -13.55 4.73
CA GLN A 184 11.25 -13.17 3.33
C GLN A 184 10.53 -11.87 3.03
N ASP A 185 9.33 -11.70 3.57
CA ASP A 185 8.49 -10.52 3.36
C ASP A 185 9.06 -9.29 4.08
N LEU A 186 9.56 -9.44 5.30
CA LEU A 186 10.30 -8.37 5.98
C LEU A 186 11.57 -7.94 5.23
N ILE A 187 12.28 -8.87 4.58
CA ILE A 187 13.46 -8.54 3.78
C ILE A 187 13.07 -7.72 2.55
N VAL A 188 12.03 -8.13 1.82
CA VAL A 188 11.60 -7.38 0.63
C VAL A 188 10.93 -6.07 0.98
N ASP A 189 10.26 -5.99 2.13
CA ASP A 189 9.75 -4.74 2.70
C ASP A 189 10.91 -3.77 3.01
N ALA A 190 11.97 -4.25 3.66
CA ALA A 190 13.15 -3.45 3.96
C ALA A 190 13.82 -2.93 2.68
N ILE A 191 13.90 -3.75 1.62
CA ILE A 191 14.45 -3.35 0.32
C ILE A 191 13.58 -2.26 -0.32
N GLY A 192 12.26 -2.45 -0.38
CA GLY A 192 11.32 -1.48 -0.94
C GLY A 192 11.32 -0.14 -0.18
N ALA A 193 11.28 -0.21 1.16
CA ALA A 193 11.35 0.96 2.03
C ALA A 193 12.68 1.72 1.87
N LEU A 194 13.81 1.01 1.83
CA LEU A 194 15.14 1.60 1.62
C LEU A 194 15.22 2.31 0.27
N PHE A 195 14.74 1.67 -0.79
CA PHE A 195 14.75 2.24 -2.14
C PHE A 195 14.03 3.60 -2.18
N VAL A 196 12.80 3.67 -1.70
CA VAL A 196 12.02 4.92 -1.75
C VAL A 196 12.59 5.99 -0.80
N SER A 197 13.12 5.58 0.35
CA SER A 197 13.75 6.49 1.32
C SER A 197 15.02 7.13 0.77
N LEU A 198 15.85 6.35 0.05
CA LEU A 198 17.02 6.87 -0.65
C LEU A 198 16.64 7.82 -1.78
N LEU A 199 15.60 7.54 -2.55
CA LEU A 199 15.08 8.47 -3.56
C LEU A 199 14.67 9.80 -2.92
N GLY A 200 13.95 9.74 -1.80
CA GLY A 200 13.54 10.92 -1.03
C GLY A 200 14.77 11.73 -0.53
N TYR A 201 15.76 11.05 0.06
CA TYR A 201 17.00 11.65 0.52
C TYR A 201 17.77 12.38 -0.58
N ILE A 202 18.04 11.68 -1.68
CA ILE A 202 18.78 12.23 -2.84
C ILE A 202 18.04 13.45 -3.38
N HIS A 203 16.71 13.36 -3.44
CA HIS A 203 15.90 14.43 -3.98
C HIS A 203 15.99 15.71 -3.15
N ILE A 204 15.83 15.63 -1.81
CA ILE A 204 15.94 16.80 -0.92
C ILE A 204 17.35 17.36 -0.94
N LYS A 205 18.36 16.50 -0.84
CA LYS A 205 19.77 16.92 -0.76
C LYS A 205 20.25 17.64 -2.03
N ARG A 206 19.80 17.18 -3.20
CA ARG A 206 20.26 17.75 -4.49
C ARG A 206 19.49 19.00 -4.91
N LYS A 207 18.44 19.41 -4.20
CA LYS A 207 17.57 20.56 -4.54
C LYS A 207 17.13 20.54 -6.03
N GLN A 208 17.02 19.36 -6.62
CA GLN A 208 16.79 19.20 -8.06
C GLN A 208 15.35 19.53 -8.46
N PRO A 209 15.13 20.17 -9.60
CA PRO A 209 13.80 20.40 -10.13
C PRO A 209 13.15 19.06 -10.48
N ALA A 210 11.88 18.98 -10.19
CA ALA A 210 11.02 17.81 -10.22
C ALA A 210 10.82 17.21 -11.62
N LYS A 211 11.74 16.37 -12.07
CA LYS A 211 11.56 15.58 -13.31
C LYS A 211 11.01 14.17 -13.03
N SER A 212 11.19 13.63 -11.81
CA SER A 212 10.69 12.29 -11.46
C SER A 212 9.17 12.29 -11.19
N ALA A 213 8.52 11.13 -11.45
CA ALA A 213 7.11 10.92 -11.15
C ALA A 213 6.80 11.13 -9.65
N PHE A 214 7.71 10.65 -8.79
CA PHE A 214 7.68 10.84 -7.33
C PHE A 214 7.50 12.32 -6.95
N TRP A 215 8.26 13.22 -7.56
CA TRP A 215 8.20 14.64 -7.25
C TRP A 215 7.00 15.36 -7.86
N LYS A 216 6.56 14.93 -9.02
CA LYS A 216 5.32 15.47 -9.62
C LYS A 216 4.13 15.18 -8.72
N LEU A 217 4.04 13.95 -8.20
CA LEU A 217 3.00 13.52 -7.28
C LEU A 217 3.07 14.30 -5.96
N HIS A 218 4.28 14.50 -5.43
CA HIS A 218 4.53 15.28 -4.22
C HIS A 218 4.08 16.75 -4.38
N LYS A 219 4.46 17.42 -5.47
CA LYS A 219 4.01 18.79 -5.76
C LYS A 219 2.49 18.86 -5.91
N GLN A 220 1.89 17.88 -6.58
CA GLN A 220 0.46 17.82 -6.75
C GLN A 220 -0.23 17.69 -5.39
N PHE A 221 0.24 16.80 -4.52
CA PHE A 221 -0.31 16.65 -3.17
C PHE A 221 -0.25 17.95 -2.37
N ILE A 222 0.88 18.67 -2.38
CA ILE A 222 1.00 19.97 -1.71
C ILE A 222 0.04 21.00 -2.30
N SER A 223 -0.05 21.07 -3.63
CA SER A 223 -0.90 22.07 -4.31
C SER A 223 -2.39 21.81 -4.11
N GLU A 224 -2.78 20.57 -3.91
CA GLU A 224 -4.19 20.18 -3.65
C GLU A 224 -4.57 20.30 -2.17
N ASN A 225 -3.58 20.39 -1.25
CA ASN A 225 -3.79 20.48 0.20
C ASN A 225 -3.04 21.67 0.82
N PRO A 226 -3.25 22.91 0.35
CA PRO A 226 -2.50 24.06 0.87
C PRO A 226 -2.73 24.28 2.38
N GLU A 227 -3.89 23.91 2.92
CA GLU A 227 -4.25 24.03 4.31
C GLU A 227 -3.37 23.18 5.27
N LEU A 228 -2.73 22.13 4.77
CA LEU A 228 -1.79 21.32 5.55
C LEU A 228 -0.42 22.01 5.67
N PHE A 229 -0.11 22.97 4.79
CA PHE A 229 1.21 23.59 4.65
C PHE A 229 1.20 25.09 4.90
N GLU A 230 0.03 25.74 4.94
CA GLU A 230 -0.12 27.18 5.19
C GLU A 230 -0.62 27.41 6.61
N ILE A 231 -0.04 28.46 7.25
CA ILE A 231 -0.57 28.96 8.52
C ILE A 231 -1.89 29.68 8.21
N LYS A 232 -3.02 29.17 8.69
CA LYS A 232 -4.21 30.03 8.80
C LYS A 232 -3.82 31.19 9.69
N LYS A 233 -3.77 32.40 9.09
CA LYS A 233 -3.64 33.66 9.83
C LYS A 233 -4.83 33.87 10.75
#